data_08241fe9886a770f3adef399aa4f30cf
#
_entry.id   08241fe9886a770f3adef399aa4f30cf
#
_cell.length_a   1.000
_cell.length_b   1.000
_cell.length_c   1.000
_cell.angle_alpha   90.00
_cell.angle_beta   90.00
_cell.angle_gamma   90.00
#
_symmetry.space_group_name_H-M   'P 1'
#
loop_
_entity.id
_entity.type
_entity.pdbx_description
1 polymer ?
#
loop_
_entity_poly.entity_id
_entity_poly.type
_entity_poly.pdbx_seq_one_letter_code
_entity_poly.pdbx_strand_id
1 'polypeptide(L)'
;MINKFSSIPLYLQLKDLIISKIESNEYPPNTQIPSEQDLCQRYDISRPTVRQAITELTNSGYLYKEKGKGTFVYGRKNVIDIKDYSGFTDSILDFQAPAEKNIIDISVIESSSFDILNSTFNYNSNMPVAMITYLSYINNQVSEVYSLNKSYIPINLFPDIAAQLKSGKSSIDILRGKYPLIPDKSKSVLEIVFADNNDSPLLRVQPGQPLIKLQNTLYSKSGQAVEYVCSKYRADNCRLMFENSKQ
;
A
#
# COMPACT_ATOMS: atom_id res chain seq x y z
N MET A 1 17.30 -26.17 2.28
CA MET A 1 17.68 -27.40 1.54
C MET A 1 16.47 -28.30 1.50
N ILE A 2 16.15 -28.94 0.35
CA ILE A 2 14.98 -29.84 0.23
C ILE A 2 15.27 -31.15 0.96
N ASN A 3 14.35 -31.58 1.84
CA ASN A 3 14.43 -32.80 2.60
C ASN A 3 13.39 -33.83 2.09
N LYS A 4 13.85 -34.89 1.41
CA LYS A 4 13.00 -35.94 0.83
C LYS A 4 12.36 -36.86 1.86
N PHE A 5 12.85 -36.86 3.09
CA PHE A 5 12.35 -37.67 4.22
C PHE A 5 11.39 -36.89 5.13
N SER A 6 11.13 -35.62 4.82
CA SER A 6 10.18 -34.80 5.56
C SER A 6 8.73 -35.20 5.21
N SER A 7 7.81 -35.03 6.17
CA SER A 7 6.37 -35.16 5.95
C SER A 7 5.79 -34.04 5.09
N ILE A 8 6.56 -32.95 4.88
CA ILE A 8 6.14 -31.80 4.04
C ILE A 8 6.32 -32.17 2.57
N PRO A 9 5.28 -32.06 1.72
CA PRO A 9 5.38 -32.34 0.29
C PRO A 9 6.52 -31.57 -0.39
N LEU A 10 7.23 -32.23 -1.31
CA LEU A 10 8.42 -31.65 -1.96
C LEU A 10 8.10 -30.37 -2.74
N TYR A 11 6.91 -30.25 -3.32
CA TYR A 11 6.52 -29.03 -4.03
C TYR A 11 6.34 -27.82 -3.08
N LEU A 12 5.86 -28.04 -1.86
CA LEU A 12 5.77 -27.00 -0.84
C LEU A 12 7.15 -26.55 -0.38
N GLN A 13 8.06 -27.52 -0.12
CA GLN A 13 9.44 -27.19 0.25
C GLN A 13 10.15 -26.37 -0.85
N LEU A 14 9.94 -26.72 -2.13
CA LEU A 14 10.49 -25.94 -3.25
C LEU A 14 9.86 -24.56 -3.34
N LYS A 15 8.56 -24.46 -3.13
CA LYS A 15 7.82 -23.18 -3.10
C LYS A 15 8.40 -22.25 -2.03
N ASP A 16 8.53 -22.72 -0.79
CA ASP A 16 9.07 -21.95 0.33
C ASP A 16 10.52 -21.54 0.09
N LEU A 17 11.32 -22.43 -0.50
CA LEU A 17 12.70 -22.12 -0.87
C LEU A 17 12.79 -21.01 -1.92
N ILE A 18 11.97 -21.06 -2.95
CA ILE A 18 11.94 -20.01 -3.98
C ILE A 18 11.45 -18.66 -3.37
N ILE A 19 10.44 -18.68 -2.51
CA ILE A 19 9.98 -17.49 -1.79
C ILE A 19 11.13 -16.90 -0.96
N SER A 20 11.82 -17.70 -0.17
CA SER A 20 12.98 -17.25 0.62
C SER A 20 14.08 -16.62 -0.26
N LYS A 21 14.35 -17.16 -1.46
CA LYS A 21 15.33 -16.59 -2.41
C LYS A 21 14.87 -15.26 -3.03
N ILE A 22 13.57 -15.10 -3.24
CA ILE A 22 12.98 -13.83 -3.68
C ILE A 22 13.06 -12.80 -2.53
N GLU A 23 12.75 -13.20 -1.32
CA GLU A 23 12.78 -12.33 -0.13
C GLU A 23 14.18 -11.89 0.24
N SER A 24 15.17 -12.77 0.11
CA SER A 24 16.60 -12.46 0.30
C SER A 24 17.24 -11.69 -0.87
N ASN A 25 16.45 -11.39 -1.92
CA ASN A 25 16.91 -10.75 -3.17
C ASN A 25 17.97 -11.58 -3.94
N GLU A 26 18.08 -12.88 -3.68
CA GLU A 26 18.90 -13.79 -4.49
C GLU A 26 18.28 -13.97 -5.90
N TYR A 27 16.94 -13.95 -5.96
CA TYR A 27 16.19 -13.80 -7.21
C TYR A 27 15.53 -12.42 -7.24
N PRO A 28 16.20 -11.41 -7.85
CA PRO A 28 15.68 -10.05 -7.88
C PRO A 28 14.38 -9.92 -8.68
N PRO A 29 13.55 -8.88 -8.42
CA PRO A 29 12.38 -8.57 -9.22
C PRO A 29 12.68 -8.45 -10.70
N ASN A 30 11.76 -8.93 -11.55
CA ASN A 30 11.85 -8.93 -13.01
C ASN A 30 13.03 -9.73 -13.59
N THR A 31 13.70 -10.55 -12.80
CA THR A 31 14.74 -11.48 -13.29
C THR A 31 14.17 -12.87 -13.53
N GLN A 32 14.77 -13.58 -14.45
CA GLN A 32 14.41 -14.97 -14.75
C GLN A 32 14.93 -15.90 -13.65
N ILE A 33 14.05 -16.77 -13.13
CA ILE A 33 14.47 -17.88 -12.26
C ILE A 33 15.05 -19.03 -13.09
N PRO A 34 15.81 -19.96 -12.49
CA PRO A 34 16.24 -21.17 -13.17
C PRO A 34 15.08 -21.91 -13.83
N SER A 35 15.33 -22.51 -14.98
CA SER A 35 14.31 -23.26 -15.72
C SER A 35 13.76 -24.44 -14.92
N GLU A 36 12.58 -24.97 -15.31
CA GLU A 36 12.03 -26.17 -14.69
C GLU A 36 13.04 -27.33 -14.72
N GLN A 37 13.83 -27.44 -15.79
CA GLN A 37 14.85 -28.46 -15.93
C GLN A 37 16.03 -28.26 -14.98
N ASP A 38 16.51 -27.01 -14.85
CA ASP A 38 17.59 -26.68 -13.91
C ASP A 38 17.18 -26.93 -12.45
N LEU A 39 15.92 -26.59 -12.11
CA LEU A 39 15.38 -26.85 -10.78
C LEU A 39 15.27 -28.35 -10.50
N CYS A 40 14.84 -29.16 -11.49
CA CYS A 40 14.83 -30.63 -11.35
C CYS A 40 16.22 -31.17 -11.05
N GLN A 41 17.24 -30.74 -11.80
CA GLN A 41 18.63 -31.20 -11.63
C GLN A 41 19.23 -30.72 -10.31
N ARG A 42 19.03 -29.42 -9.97
CA ARG A 42 19.61 -28.81 -8.76
C ARG A 42 19.08 -29.42 -7.46
N TYR A 43 17.80 -29.76 -7.42
CA TYR A 43 17.15 -30.25 -6.20
C TYR A 43 16.82 -31.73 -6.24
N ASP A 44 17.14 -32.43 -7.33
CA ASP A 44 16.88 -33.86 -7.56
C ASP A 44 15.42 -34.22 -7.27
N ILE A 45 14.48 -33.50 -7.91
CA ILE A 45 13.03 -33.68 -7.80
C ILE A 45 12.38 -33.81 -9.17
N SER A 46 11.21 -34.44 -9.22
CA SER A 46 10.52 -34.72 -10.48
C SER A 46 9.98 -33.46 -11.15
N ARG A 47 9.90 -33.48 -12.48
CA ARG A 47 9.35 -32.38 -13.28
C ARG A 47 7.90 -32.01 -12.92
N PRO A 48 6.97 -32.95 -12.65
CA PRO A 48 5.64 -32.61 -12.15
C PRO A 48 5.66 -31.83 -10.83
N THR A 49 6.54 -32.22 -9.89
CA THR A 49 6.70 -31.54 -8.59
C THR A 49 7.18 -30.09 -8.76
N VAL A 50 8.19 -29.87 -9.63
CA VAL A 50 8.69 -28.52 -9.94
C VAL A 50 7.58 -27.68 -10.60
N ARG A 51 6.88 -28.26 -11.58
CA ARG A 51 5.80 -27.57 -12.30
C ARG A 51 4.66 -27.17 -11.35
N GLN A 52 4.31 -28.02 -10.39
CA GLN A 52 3.31 -27.72 -9.37
C GLN A 52 3.74 -26.51 -8.53
N ALA A 53 4.96 -26.52 -8.00
CA ALA A 53 5.51 -25.42 -7.20
C ALA A 53 5.50 -24.09 -7.99
N ILE A 54 5.96 -24.11 -9.24
CA ILE A 54 5.96 -22.92 -10.11
C ILE A 54 4.55 -22.44 -10.42
N THR A 55 3.60 -23.35 -10.64
CA THR A 55 2.19 -23.00 -10.89
C THR A 55 1.58 -22.32 -9.67
N GLU A 56 1.82 -22.86 -8.46
CA GLU A 56 1.33 -22.22 -7.25
C GLU A 56 1.97 -20.85 -6.99
N LEU A 57 3.29 -20.73 -7.22
CA LEU A 57 3.98 -19.43 -7.12
C LEU A 57 3.45 -18.42 -8.14
N THR A 58 3.09 -18.87 -9.33
CA THR A 58 2.48 -18.01 -10.36
C THR A 58 1.07 -17.58 -9.95
N ASN A 59 0.25 -18.51 -9.46
CA ASN A 59 -1.09 -18.23 -8.96
C ASN A 59 -1.08 -17.30 -7.75
N SER A 60 -0.07 -17.44 -6.89
CA SER A 60 0.15 -16.57 -5.72
C SER A 60 0.85 -15.25 -6.06
N GLY A 61 1.19 -15.02 -7.35
CA GLY A 61 1.79 -13.77 -7.83
C GLY A 61 3.23 -13.53 -7.40
N TYR A 62 4.00 -14.56 -7.04
CA TYR A 62 5.45 -14.47 -6.84
C TYR A 62 6.20 -14.56 -8.16
N LEU A 63 5.65 -15.29 -9.13
CA LEU A 63 6.24 -15.51 -10.44
C LEU A 63 5.24 -15.19 -11.57
N TYR A 64 5.75 -14.89 -12.74
CA TYR A 64 4.97 -14.82 -13.98
C TYR A 64 5.69 -15.54 -15.11
N LYS A 65 4.94 -16.05 -16.08
CA LYS A 65 5.49 -16.76 -17.26
C LYS A 65 5.43 -15.88 -18.49
N GLU A 66 6.53 -15.76 -19.19
CA GLU A 66 6.57 -15.22 -20.54
C GLU A 66 6.75 -16.36 -21.55
N LYS A 67 5.81 -16.46 -22.49
CA LYS A 67 5.83 -17.54 -23.51
C LYS A 67 7.14 -17.49 -24.30
N GLY A 68 7.87 -18.62 -24.31
CA GLY A 68 9.14 -18.77 -25.02
C GLY A 68 10.35 -18.14 -24.35
N LYS A 69 10.19 -17.37 -23.28
CA LYS A 69 11.32 -16.72 -22.59
C LYS A 69 11.62 -17.33 -21.23
N GLY A 70 10.62 -17.81 -20.51
CA GLY A 70 10.82 -18.47 -19.22
C GLY A 70 9.87 -18.02 -18.12
N THR A 71 10.28 -18.25 -16.87
CA THR A 71 9.56 -17.85 -15.66
C THR A 71 10.38 -16.77 -14.94
N PHE A 72 9.72 -15.68 -14.57
CA PHE A 72 10.36 -14.49 -14.00
C PHE A 72 9.78 -14.21 -12.63
N VAL A 73 10.58 -13.59 -11.77
CA VAL A 73 10.13 -13.07 -10.48
C VAL A 73 9.20 -11.89 -10.74
N TYR A 74 7.99 -11.99 -10.22
CA TYR A 74 7.12 -10.81 -10.20
C TYR A 74 7.78 -9.76 -9.31
N GLY A 75 7.80 -8.51 -9.76
CA GLY A 75 8.19 -7.40 -8.88
C GLY A 75 7.39 -7.51 -7.57
N ARG A 76 8.03 -7.34 -6.42
CA ARG A 76 7.33 -7.41 -5.13
C ARG A 76 6.13 -6.48 -5.20
N LYS A 77 4.94 -7.05 -5.29
CA LYS A 77 3.74 -6.26 -5.03
C LYS A 77 3.72 -6.01 -3.53
N ASN A 78 3.80 -4.75 -3.18
CA ASN A 78 3.69 -4.36 -1.79
C ASN A 78 2.32 -4.77 -1.28
N VAL A 79 2.30 -5.49 -0.19
CA VAL A 79 1.05 -5.89 0.45
C VAL A 79 0.55 -4.69 1.25
N ILE A 80 -0.63 -4.19 0.88
CA ILE A 80 -1.36 -3.22 1.68
C ILE A 80 -2.31 -4.04 2.56
N ASP A 81 -2.03 -4.10 3.85
CA ASP A 81 -3.03 -4.57 4.80
C ASP A 81 -4.01 -3.43 5.08
N ILE A 82 -5.27 -3.65 4.70
CA ILE A 82 -6.30 -2.60 4.88
C ILE A 82 -6.63 -2.39 6.36
N LYS A 83 -6.35 -3.36 7.23
CA LYS A 83 -6.51 -3.19 8.68
C LYS A 83 -5.52 -2.19 9.26
N ASP A 84 -4.31 -2.16 8.68
CA ASP A 84 -3.24 -1.25 9.12
C ASP A 84 -3.25 0.07 8.33
N TYR A 85 -4.30 0.30 7.53
CA TYR A 85 -4.40 1.55 6.78
C TYR A 85 -4.73 2.70 7.71
N SER A 86 -3.72 3.50 7.95
CA SER A 86 -3.76 4.73 8.72
C SER A 86 -3.75 5.95 7.78
N GLY A 87 -4.50 6.98 8.14
CA GLY A 87 -4.43 8.26 7.47
C GLY A 87 -3.12 9.01 7.74
N PHE A 88 -3.08 10.29 7.41
CA PHE A 88 -1.94 11.13 7.73
C PHE A 88 -1.76 11.26 9.26
N THR A 89 -2.86 11.43 9.99
CA THR A 89 -2.87 11.57 11.46
C THR A 89 -2.55 10.26 12.18
N ASP A 90 -3.02 9.12 11.70
CA ASP A 90 -2.85 7.83 12.34
C ASP A 90 -1.43 7.24 12.10
N SER A 91 -0.94 7.32 10.87
CA SER A 91 0.42 6.86 10.56
C SER A 91 1.55 7.63 11.27
N ILE A 92 1.20 8.72 11.94
CA ILE A 92 2.11 9.48 12.79
C ILE A 92 2.27 8.81 14.16
N LEU A 93 1.23 8.12 14.61
CA LEU A 93 1.22 7.39 15.89
C LEU A 93 1.84 6.00 15.75
N ASP A 94 1.92 5.48 14.53
CA ASP A 94 2.53 4.19 14.24
C ASP A 94 4.04 4.36 13.97
N PHE A 95 4.85 4.12 14.99
CA PHE A 95 6.33 4.12 14.90
C PHE A 95 6.88 3.00 13.97
N GLN A 96 6.03 2.14 13.45
CA GLN A 96 6.39 1.04 12.55
C GLN A 96 5.94 1.26 11.11
N ALA A 97 5.44 2.45 10.76
CA ALA A 97 4.99 2.72 9.39
C ALA A 97 6.12 2.51 8.36
N PRO A 98 5.97 1.57 7.43
CA PRO A 98 7.05 1.13 6.55
C PRO A 98 7.40 2.11 5.42
N ALA A 99 6.70 3.25 5.34
CA ALA A 99 6.84 4.17 4.21
C ALA A 99 7.19 5.59 4.66
N GLU A 100 8.27 6.13 4.10
CA GLU A 100 8.59 7.55 4.22
C GLU A 100 7.56 8.38 3.44
N LYS A 101 7.08 9.47 4.06
CA LYS A 101 6.13 10.41 3.46
C LYS A 101 6.84 11.67 2.99
N ASN A 102 6.70 11.98 1.72
CA ASN A 102 7.13 13.26 1.17
C ASN A 102 5.92 14.15 0.88
N ILE A 103 5.74 15.19 1.66
CA ILE A 103 4.69 16.18 1.46
C ILE A 103 5.06 17.02 0.24
N ILE A 104 4.17 17.07 -0.76
CA ILE A 104 4.35 17.85 -1.98
C ILE A 104 3.49 19.11 -2.02
N ASP A 105 2.37 19.14 -1.30
CA ASP A 105 1.53 20.33 -1.16
C ASP A 105 0.78 20.34 0.16
N ILE A 106 0.61 21.53 0.72
CA ILE A 106 -0.27 21.82 1.85
C ILE A 106 -1.06 23.07 1.54
N SER A 107 -2.37 22.92 1.41
CA SER A 107 -3.30 24.01 1.14
C SER A 107 -4.49 23.98 2.10
N VAL A 108 -5.19 25.08 2.19
CA VAL A 108 -6.48 25.17 2.86
C VAL A 108 -7.52 25.39 1.78
N ILE A 109 -8.53 24.53 1.78
CA ILE A 109 -9.63 24.56 0.84
C ILE A 109 -10.96 24.68 1.57
N GLU A 110 -11.99 25.08 0.84
CA GLU A 110 -13.35 25.01 1.35
C GLU A 110 -13.93 23.61 1.17
N SER A 111 -14.72 23.14 2.14
CA SER A 111 -15.30 21.79 2.09
C SER A 111 -16.24 21.58 0.89
N SER A 112 -16.80 22.65 0.33
CA SER A 112 -17.58 22.63 -0.90
C SER A 112 -16.78 22.32 -2.16
N SER A 113 -15.44 22.34 -2.10
CA SER A 113 -14.57 22.00 -3.24
C SER A 113 -14.73 20.52 -3.66
N PHE A 114 -15.19 19.66 -2.75
CA PHE A 114 -15.50 18.26 -3.02
C PHE A 114 -16.76 17.85 -2.25
N ASP A 115 -17.79 17.39 -2.94
CA ASP A 115 -19.09 17.02 -2.38
C ASP A 115 -18.99 16.02 -1.21
N ILE A 116 -17.99 15.13 -1.28
CA ILE A 116 -17.76 14.12 -0.25
C ILE A 116 -17.38 14.71 1.11
N LEU A 117 -16.73 15.89 1.16
CA LEU A 117 -16.20 16.43 2.41
C LEU A 117 -17.32 16.90 3.34
N ASN A 118 -18.34 17.58 2.82
CA ASN A 118 -19.48 18.03 3.63
C ASN A 118 -20.23 16.84 4.25
N SER A 119 -20.48 15.79 3.46
CA SER A 119 -21.14 14.59 3.96
C SER A 119 -20.29 13.81 4.95
N THR A 120 -18.97 13.72 4.71
CA THR A 120 -18.03 12.98 5.57
C THR A 120 -17.88 13.64 6.95
N PHE A 121 -17.70 14.96 6.96
CA PHE A 121 -17.49 15.72 8.20
C PHE A 121 -18.78 16.22 8.85
N ASN A 122 -19.93 15.89 8.25
CA ASN A 122 -21.26 16.34 8.70
C ASN A 122 -21.38 17.86 8.79
N TYR A 123 -20.88 18.56 7.76
CA TYR A 123 -20.95 20.00 7.67
C TYR A 123 -22.25 20.45 7.02
N ASN A 124 -22.96 21.37 7.69
CA ASN A 124 -24.18 22.00 7.19
C ASN A 124 -23.89 23.28 6.37
N SER A 125 -22.63 23.72 6.37
CA SER A 125 -22.18 24.92 5.68
C SER A 125 -20.76 24.68 5.18
N ASN A 126 -20.28 25.60 4.35
CA ASN A 126 -18.92 25.57 3.85
C ASN A 126 -17.92 25.82 4.99
N MET A 127 -16.99 24.89 5.19
CA MET A 127 -16.01 24.91 6.28
C MET A 127 -14.59 24.73 5.75
N PRO A 128 -13.59 25.40 6.35
CA PRO A 128 -12.20 25.24 5.93
C PRO A 128 -11.64 23.87 6.32
N VAL A 129 -10.95 23.24 5.36
CA VAL A 129 -10.31 21.93 5.48
C VAL A 129 -8.87 22.04 5.01
N ALA A 130 -7.94 21.55 5.80
CA ALA A 130 -6.55 21.39 5.36
C ALA A 130 -6.44 20.21 4.40
N MET A 131 -5.94 20.43 3.20
CA MET A 131 -5.61 19.40 2.23
C MET A 131 -4.08 19.23 2.21
N ILE A 132 -3.64 18.00 2.46
CA ILE A 132 -2.23 17.61 2.47
C ILE A 132 -2.03 16.58 1.36
N THR A 133 -1.24 16.90 0.36
CA THR A 133 -0.87 15.98 -0.72
C THR A 133 0.53 15.44 -0.46
N TYR A 134 0.70 14.13 -0.43
CA TYR A 134 1.98 13.50 -0.18
C TYR A 134 2.16 12.21 -0.97
N LEU A 135 3.42 11.88 -1.26
CA LEU A 135 3.83 10.60 -1.83
C LEU A 135 4.37 9.71 -0.72
N SER A 136 4.04 8.43 -0.79
CA SER A 136 4.67 7.40 0.03
C SER A 136 5.65 6.58 -0.81
N TYR A 137 6.79 6.22 -0.22
CA TYR A 137 7.85 5.44 -0.85
C TYR A 137 8.09 4.14 -0.10
N ILE A 138 8.56 3.11 -0.82
CA ILE A 138 8.91 1.84 -0.22
C ILE A 138 10.37 1.85 0.21
N ASN A 139 10.65 1.34 1.41
CA ASN A 139 12.01 1.14 1.93
C ASN A 139 12.91 2.38 1.79
N ASN A 140 12.36 3.58 1.93
CA ASN A 140 13.07 4.85 1.78
C ASN A 140 13.75 5.02 0.40
N GLN A 141 13.30 4.27 -0.61
CA GLN A 141 13.80 4.42 -1.98
C GLN A 141 12.93 5.41 -2.74
N VAL A 142 13.41 6.65 -2.87
CA VAL A 142 12.75 7.74 -3.64
C VAL A 142 12.46 7.34 -5.10
N SER A 143 13.13 6.30 -5.59
CA SER A 143 12.90 5.76 -6.93
C SER A 143 11.56 5.02 -7.07
N GLU A 144 10.99 4.50 -5.99
CA GLU A 144 9.78 3.67 -6.03
C GLU A 144 8.62 4.35 -5.30
N VAL A 145 7.88 5.18 -6.03
CA VAL A 145 6.63 5.76 -5.52
C VAL A 145 5.61 4.64 -5.32
N TYR A 146 5.11 4.53 -4.09
CA TYR A 146 4.14 3.53 -3.69
C TYR A 146 2.70 4.02 -3.85
N SER A 147 2.42 5.23 -3.35
CA SER A 147 1.10 5.83 -3.44
C SER A 147 1.16 7.35 -3.51
N LEU A 148 0.13 7.91 -4.14
CA LEU A 148 -0.22 9.32 -4.08
C LEU A 148 -1.42 9.47 -3.15
N ASN A 149 -1.28 10.30 -2.13
CA ASN A 149 -2.26 10.46 -1.08
C ASN A 149 -2.71 11.92 -0.97
N LYS A 150 -4.02 12.12 -0.77
CA LYS A 150 -4.61 13.40 -0.40
C LYS A 150 -5.38 13.22 0.90
N SER A 151 -4.89 13.83 1.97
CA SER A 151 -5.52 13.84 3.27
C SER A 151 -6.27 15.15 3.48
N TYR A 152 -7.48 15.07 3.97
CA TYR A 152 -8.36 16.18 4.25
C TYR A 152 -8.67 16.19 5.74
N ILE A 153 -8.25 17.26 6.43
CA ILE A 153 -8.32 17.36 7.89
C ILE A 153 -9.12 18.61 8.27
N PRO A 154 -10.20 18.48 9.06
CA PRO A 154 -11.00 19.59 9.53
C PRO A 154 -10.19 20.60 10.35
N ILE A 155 -10.14 21.86 9.93
CA ILE A 155 -9.39 22.92 10.64
C ILE A 155 -10.01 23.24 12.00
N ASN A 156 -11.34 23.14 12.13
CA ASN A 156 -12.00 23.33 13.42
C ASN A 156 -11.59 22.30 14.50
N LEU A 157 -11.13 21.10 14.09
CA LEU A 157 -10.59 20.11 15.02
C LEU A 157 -9.07 20.28 15.23
N PHE A 158 -8.36 20.68 14.18
CA PHE A 158 -6.91 20.86 14.18
C PHE A 158 -6.55 22.29 13.70
N PRO A 159 -6.79 23.33 14.52
CA PRO A 159 -6.41 24.70 14.18
C PRO A 159 -4.92 24.79 13.83
N ASP A 160 -4.60 25.61 12.84
CA ASP A 160 -3.22 25.88 12.40
C ASP A 160 -2.44 24.66 11.85
N ILE A 161 -3.06 23.49 11.63
CA ILE A 161 -2.35 22.30 11.15
C ILE A 161 -1.53 22.59 9.88
N ALA A 162 -2.10 23.31 8.93
CA ALA A 162 -1.43 23.67 7.68
C ALA A 162 -0.21 24.57 7.93
N ALA A 163 -0.33 25.56 8.80
CA ALA A 163 0.78 26.46 9.16
C ALA A 163 1.87 25.73 9.93
N GLN A 164 1.50 24.86 10.86
CA GLN A 164 2.44 24.10 11.68
C GLN A 164 3.24 23.10 10.81
N LEU A 165 2.60 22.40 9.89
CA LEU A 165 3.27 21.52 8.94
C LEU A 165 4.22 22.28 8.00
N LYS A 166 3.81 23.44 7.48
CA LYS A 166 4.66 24.30 6.66
C LYS A 166 5.88 24.83 7.40
N SER A 167 5.79 24.99 8.72
CA SER A 167 6.92 25.38 9.57
C SER A 167 7.87 24.22 9.91
N GLY A 168 7.61 23.02 9.40
CA GLY A 168 8.43 21.83 9.62
C GLY A 168 8.18 21.14 10.96
N LYS A 169 7.11 21.48 11.71
CA LYS A 169 6.71 20.73 12.89
C LYS A 169 6.31 19.30 12.49
N SER A 170 6.76 18.34 13.27
CA SER A 170 6.31 16.97 13.09
C SER A 170 4.83 16.88 13.40
N SER A 171 4.15 16.01 12.68
CA SER A 171 2.73 15.79 12.89
C SER A 171 2.45 15.14 14.26
N ILE A 172 3.41 14.40 14.86
CA ILE A 172 3.34 13.93 16.25
C ILE A 172 3.20 15.11 17.22
N ASP A 173 4.00 16.16 17.03
CA ASP A 173 3.94 17.35 17.87
C ASP A 173 2.64 18.12 17.73
N ILE A 174 2.05 18.11 16.53
CA ILE A 174 0.75 18.72 16.24
C ILE A 174 -0.40 17.99 16.93
N LEU A 175 -0.33 16.66 17.02
CA LEU A 175 -1.35 15.83 17.66
C LEU A 175 -1.16 15.68 19.17
N ARG A 176 -0.01 16.11 19.70
CA ARG A 176 0.27 16.03 21.13
C ARG A 176 -0.78 16.80 21.94
N GLY A 177 -1.40 16.10 22.89
CA GLY A 177 -2.48 16.66 23.70
C GLY A 177 -3.88 16.58 23.08
N LYS A 178 -4.03 16.07 21.84
CA LYS A 178 -5.32 15.92 21.15
C LYS A 178 -5.84 14.48 21.19
N TYR A 179 -5.56 13.75 22.26
CA TYR A 179 -5.97 12.34 22.43
C TYR A 179 -7.43 12.01 22.13
N PRO A 180 -8.42 12.88 22.38
CA PRO A 180 -9.81 12.58 22.02
C PRO A 180 -10.06 12.48 20.51
N LEU A 181 -9.16 13.04 19.69
CA LEU A 181 -9.25 13.06 18.23
C LEU A 181 -8.39 11.98 17.56
N ILE A 182 -7.73 11.13 18.34
CA ILE A 182 -6.98 9.99 17.80
C ILE A 182 -7.97 9.04 17.12
N PRO A 183 -7.70 8.60 15.89
CA PRO A 183 -8.52 7.63 15.19
C PRO A 183 -8.66 6.32 15.99
N ASP A 184 -9.88 5.80 16.08
CA ASP A 184 -10.22 4.56 16.78
C ASP A 184 -10.78 3.52 15.80
N LYS A 185 -11.46 3.99 14.74
CA LYS A 185 -12.00 3.15 13.68
C LYS A 185 -11.94 3.84 12.33
N SER A 186 -11.96 3.06 11.28
CA SER A 186 -12.00 3.54 9.90
C SER A 186 -13.13 2.90 9.09
N LYS A 187 -13.56 3.62 8.05
CA LYS A 187 -14.43 3.10 6.99
C LYS A 187 -13.72 3.27 5.67
N SER A 188 -13.51 2.18 4.96
CA SER A 188 -12.77 2.15 3.70
C SER A 188 -13.67 1.81 2.52
N VAL A 189 -13.45 2.47 1.39
CA VAL A 189 -14.06 2.16 0.09
C VAL A 189 -12.94 2.00 -0.92
N LEU A 190 -12.96 0.88 -1.65
CA LEU A 190 -11.97 0.55 -2.66
C LEU A 190 -12.61 0.56 -4.03
N GLU A 191 -11.94 1.23 -4.98
CA GLU A 191 -12.34 1.31 -6.38
C GLU A 191 -11.14 1.09 -7.30
N ILE A 192 -11.39 0.56 -8.50
CA ILE A 192 -10.40 0.56 -9.57
C ILE A 192 -10.66 1.80 -10.43
N VAL A 193 -9.62 2.61 -10.60
CA VAL A 193 -9.64 3.81 -11.45
C VAL A 193 -8.49 3.78 -12.44
N PHE A 194 -8.43 4.72 -13.36
CA PHE A 194 -7.34 4.83 -14.33
C PHE A 194 -6.57 6.13 -14.11
N ALA A 195 -5.25 6.06 -14.26
CA ALA A 195 -4.37 7.21 -14.11
C ALA A 195 -4.74 8.30 -15.12
N ASP A 196 -4.95 9.51 -14.64
CA ASP A 196 -5.11 10.71 -15.47
C ASP A 196 -3.76 11.42 -15.69
N ASN A 197 -3.79 12.55 -16.39
CA ASN A 197 -2.60 13.35 -16.67
C ASN A 197 -1.99 14.00 -15.42
N ASN A 198 -2.74 14.13 -14.30
CA ASN A 198 -2.24 14.67 -13.04
C ASN A 198 -1.58 13.58 -12.18
N ASP A 199 -2.16 12.38 -12.17
CA ASP A 199 -1.65 11.25 -11.40
C ASP A 199 -0.38 10.66 -12.02
N SER A 200 -0.34 10.58 -13.35
CA SER A 200 0.68 9.87 -14.12
C SER A 200 2.12 10.31 -13.79
N PRO A 201 2.46 11.62 -13.78
CA PRO A 201 3.82 12.04 -13.47
C PRO A 201 4.19 11.82 -11.99
N LEU A 202 3.24 11.92 -11.07
CA LEU A 202 3.46 11.75 -9.64
C LEU A 202 3.66 10.27 -9.28
N LEU A 203 2.86 9.38 -9.84
CA LEU A 203 2.94 7.93 -9.63
C LEU A 203 3.92 7.24 -10.58
N ARG A 204 4.50 7.98 -11.54
CA ARG A 204 5.42 7.44 -12.57
C ARG A 204 4.78 6.28 -13.36
N VAL A 205 3.54 6.49 -13.80
CA VAL A 205 2.76 5.55 -14.61
C VAL A 205 2.35 6.20 -15.92
N GLN A 206 1.91 5.40 -16.88
CA GLN A 206 1.35 5.93 -18.13
C GLN A 206 -0.12 6.36 -17.90
N PRO A 207 -0.62 7.41 -18.58
CA PRO A 207 -2.04 7.72 -18.60
C PRO A 207 -2.86 6.50 -19.03
N GLY A 208 -4.00 6.27 -18.36
CA GLY A 208 -4.84 5.10 -18.59
C GLY A 208 -4.38 3.80 -17.91
N GLN A 209 -3.25 3.80 -17.20
CA GLN A 209 -2.83 2.65 -16.42
C GLN A 209 -3.78 2.46 -15.20
N PRO A 210 -4.18 1.20 -14.87
CA PRO A 210 -5.07 0.96 -13.74
C PRO A 210 -4.41 1.30 -12.41
N LEU A 211 -5.17 1.95 -11.54
CA LEU A 211 -4.82 2.30 -10.17
C LEU A 211 -5.84 1.71 -9.21
N ILE A 212 -5.42 1.37 -8.00
CA ILE A 212 -6.31 1.08 -6.89
C ILE A 212 -6.52 2.38 -6.12
N LYS A 213 -7.76 2.86 -6.07
CA LYS A 213 -8.16 4.02 -5.27
C LYS A 213 -8.77 3.53 -3.97
N LEU A 214 -8.19 3.93 -2.85
CA LEU A 214 -8.69 3.65 -1.52
C LEU A 214 -9.11 4.96 -0.86
N GLN A 215 -10.40 5.07 -0.51
CA GLN A 215 -10.95 6.19 0.23
C GLN A 215 -11.19 5.74 1.66
N ASN A 216 -10.60 6.45 2.61
CA ASN A 216 -10.66 6.08 4.01
C ASN A 216 -11.15 7.25 4.86
N THR A 217 -12.18 7.01 5.67
CA THR A 217 -12.66 7.98 6.66
C THR A 217 -12.27 7.48 8.04
N LEU A 218 -11.51 8.28 8.77
CA LEU A 218 -11.05 7.98 10.12
C LEU A 218 -11.98 8.64 11.14
N TYR A 219 -12.37 7.90 12.14
CA TYR A 219 -13.27 8.36 13.21
C TYR A 219 -12.61 8.23 14.57
N SER A 220 -12.78 9.24 15.41
CA SER A 220 -12.42 9.20 16.82
C SER A 220 -13.31 8.23 17.62
N LYS A 221 -12.97 7.97 18.86
CA LYS A 221 -13.80 7.16 19.79
C LYS A 221 -15.21 7.68 19.94
N SER A 222 -15.43 8.98 19.83
CA SER A 222 -16.77 9.59 19.88
C SER A 222 -17.57 9.42 18.60
N GLY A 223 -16.99 8.83 17.55
CA GLY A 223 -17.61 8.67 16.24
C GLY A 223 -17.53 9.90 15.33
N GLN A 224 -16.76 10.93 15.74
CA GLN A 224 -16.53 12.11 14.92
C GLN A 224 -15.51 11.80 13.82
N ALA A 225 -15.81 12.14 12.56
CA ALA A 225 -14.83 12.03 11.48
C ALA A 225 -13.72 13.07 11.69
N VAL A 226 -12.49 12.60 11.76
CA VAL A 226 -11.30 13.42 12.05
C VAL A 226 -10.40 13.60 10.83
N GLU A 227 -10.50 12.68 9.87
CA GLU A 227 -9.73 12.74 8.62
C GLU A 227 -10.45 11.96 7.52
N TYR A 228 -10.37 12.46 6.30
CA TYR A 228 -10.71 11.73 5.09
C TYR A 228 -9.49 11.63 4.20
N VAL A 229 -9.15 10.45 3.72
CA VAL A 229 -7.98 10.21 2.88
C VAL A 229 -8.39 9.54 1.58
N CYS A 230 -7.88 10.06 0.47
CA CYS A 230 -7.96 9.44 -0.84
C CYS A 230 -6.56 9.04 -1.29
N SER A 231 -6.29 7.75 -1.35
CA SER A 231 -5.01 7.20 -1.78
C SER A 231 -5.15 6.50 -3.11
N LYS A 232 -4.20 6.71 -4.01
CA LYS A 232 -4.09 6.03 -5.29
C LYS A 232 -2.80 5.22 -5.32
N TYR A 233 -2.92 3.92 -5.54
CA TYR A 233 -1.82 2.96 -5.60
C TYR A 233 -1.68 2.42 -7.00
N ARG A 234 -0.46 2.16 -7.41
CA ARG A 234 -0.18 1.45 -8.67
C ARG A 234 -0.67 0.01 -8.57
N ALA A 235 -1.62 -0.41 -9.42
CA ALA A 235 -2.18 -1.77 -9.40
C ALA A 235 -1.15 -2.85 -9.81
N ASP A 236 -0.13 -2.47 -10.58
CA ASP A 236 0.98 -3.36 -10.97
C ASP A 236 1.95 -3.63 -9.82
N ASN A 237 2.00 -2.75 -8.82
CA ASN A 237 2.97 -2.77 -7.72
C ASN A 237 2.35 -2.98 -6.32
N CYS A 238 1.05 -3.24 -6.22
CA CYS A 238 0.42 -3.47 -4.92
C CYS A 238 -0.47 -4.71 -4.91
N ARG A 239 -0.62 -5.29 -3.72
CA ARG A 239 -1.55 -6.36 -3.40
C ARG A 239 -2.32 -5.95 -2.16
N LEU A 240 -3.62 -6.11 -2.19
CA LEU A 240 -4.48 -5.89 -1.03
C LEU A 240 -4.67 -7.22 -0.29
N MET A 241 -4.51 -7.19 1.00
CA MET A 241 -4.76 -8.32 1.88
C MET A 241 -5.93 -7.99 2.81
N PHE A 242 -6.89 -8.90 2.88
CA PHE A 242 -8.01 -8.85 3.80
C PHE A 242 -7.98 -10.10 4.65
N GLU A 243 -7.95 -9.96 5.94
CA GLU A 243 -8.06 -11.07 6.87
C GLU A 243 -9.36 -10.95 7.68
N ASN A 244 -10.25 -11.93 7.53
CA ASN A 244 -11.49 -12.01 8.28
C ASN A 244 -11.40 -13.12 9.31
N SER A 245 -11.39 -12.78 10.60
CA SER A 245 -11.64 -13.75 11.67
C SER A 245 -13.15 -13.76 11.96
N LYS A 246 -13.80 -14.93 11.82
CA LYS A 246 -15.13 -15.10 12.40
C LYS A 246 -14.98 -15.06 13.92
N GLN A 247 -15.63 -14.11 14.58
CA GLN A 247 -15.89 -14.15 16.01
C GLN A 247 -16.93 -15.20 16.32
#